data_9f9325ed4341c39d0275a8caf3f18f86
#
_entry.id   9f9325ed4341c39d0275a8caf3f18f86
#
_cell.length_a   1.000
_cell.length_b   1.000
_cell.length_c   1.000
_cell.angle_alpha   90.00
_cell.angle_beta   90.00
_cell.angle_gamma   90.00
#
_symmetry.space_group_name_H-M   'P 1'
#
loop_
_entity.id
_entity.type
_entity.pdbx_description
1 polymer ?
#
loop_
_entity_poly.entity_id
_entity_poly.type
_entity_poly.pdbx_seq_one_letter_code
_entity_poly.pdbx_strand_id
1 'polypeptide(L)'
;VNTRFRPTPNGDLHLGHVWICLHDFDIAARSGGKFVLIADDDVYLKQRLYLQSPPVAKVVDRMVEDLTWLGMPPDDVRLTSEFHDLHVAAGERLGIKEPRLHDKRASFLGRYIMPPGAATQEDYYHPWFTVCRVVDDHALGIDAFHRGEELVGERQLYDYFCYVLGFRSVAQKYLPHVWREGADAKESKSVACTTVRELRDAGYAPQQVTETLLACSRGVTAGGRITLPKG
;
A
#
# COMPACT_ATOMS: atom_id res chain seq x y z
N VAL A 1 12.27 -1.18 14.70
CA VAL A 1 11.07 -1.70 14.02
C VAL A 1 11.15 -1.33 12.55
N ASN A 2 11.29 -2.31 11.68
CA ASN A 2 11.25 -2.07 10.24
C ASN A 2 9.79 -1.94 9.79
N THR A 3 9.52 -0.90 9.02
CA THR A 3 8.19 -0.63 8.46
C THR A 3 8.26 -0.55 6.95
N ARG A 4 7.11 -0.57 6.30
CA ARG A 4 7.07 -0.42 4.85
C ARG A 4 5.84 0.32 4.36
N PHE A 5 6.01 1.05 3.28
CA PHE A 5 4.93 1.56 2.45
C PHE A 5 4.89 0.78 1.12
N ARG A 6 3.70 0.30 0.72
CA ARG A 6 3.55 -0.56 -0.46
C ARG A 6 2.50 -0.02 -1.44
N PRO A 7 2.87 0.92 -2.29
CA PRO A 7 2.00 1.45 -3.33
C PRO A 7 2.07 0.65 -4.63
N THR A 8 0.96 0.62 -5.39
CA THR A 8 1.03 0.25 -6.81
C THR A 8 1.62 1.42 -7.59
N PRO A 9 2.69 1.21 -8.41
CA PRO A 9 3.38 2.28 -9.13
C PRO A 9 2.63 2.66 -10.43
N ASN A 10 1.38 3.11 -10.32
CA ASN A 10 0.49 3.49 -11.41
C ASN A 10 0.19 4.99 -11.48
N GLY A 11 0.93 5.82 -10.76
CA GLY A 11 0.79 7.28 -10.72
C GLY A 11 1.46 7.90 -9.50
N ASP A 12 1.33 9.23 -9.36
CA ASP A 12 1.94 9.99 -8.28
C ASP A 12 1.32 9.70 -6.90
N LEU A 13 2.04 10.05 -5.86
CA LEU A 13 1.55 9.94 -4.50
C LEU A 13 0.47 11.00 -4.23
N HIS A 14 -0.60 10.60 -3.56
CA HIS A 14 -1.66 11.48 -3.07
C HIS A 14 -1.65 11.53 -1.54
N LEU A 15 -2.42 12.46 -0.96
CA LEU A 15 -2.42 12.71 0.49
C LEU A 15 -2.79 11.49 1.33
N GLY A 16 -3.62 10.56 0.83
CA GLY A 16 -3.90 9.29 1.50
C GLY A 16 -2.66 8.39 1.62
N HIS A 17 -1.76 8.41 0.63
CA HIS A 17 -0.45 7.74 0.72
C HIS A 17 0.47 8.42 1.73
N VAL A 18 0.54 9.75 1.71
CA VAL A 18 1.33 10.52 2.68
C VAL A 18 0.92 10.21 4.11
N TRP A 19 -0.39 10.09 4.35
CA TRP A 19 -0.94 9.74 5.66
C TRP A 19 -0.40 8.41 6.19
N ILE A 20 -0.38 7.37 5.35
CA ILE A 20 0.19 6.07 5.69
C ILE A 20 1.70 6.18 5.95
N CYS A 21 2.43 6.85 5.04
CA CYS A 21 3.88 7.02 5.14
C CYS A 21 4.31 7.75 6.41
N LEU A 22 3.56 8.76 6.85
CA LEU A 22 3.85 9.49 8.10
C LEU A 22 3.92 8.56 9.31
N HIS A 23 2.99 7.61 9.40
CA HIS A 23 2.96 6.65 10.50
C HIS A 23 4.06 5.60 10.41
N ASP A 24 4.30 5.06 9.21
CA ASP A 24 5.33 4.04 9.01
C ASP A 24 6.72 4.62 9.19
N PHE A 25 6.99 5.80 8.64
CA PHE A 25 8.27 6.50 8.80
C PHE A 25 8.53 6.88 10.27
N ASP A 26 7.53 7.43 10.98
CA ASP A 26 7.68 7.82 12.40
C ASP A 26 8.05 6.62 13.29
N ILE A 27 7.41 5.46 13.09
CA ILE A 27 7.72 4.24 13.83
C ILE A 27 9.16 3.77 13.53
N ALA A 28 9.56 3.71 12.26
CA ALA A 28 10.90 3.31 11.87
C ALA A 28 11.95 4.24 12.49
N ALA A 29 11.78 5.56 12.32
CA ALA A 29 12.70 6.57 12.83
C ALA A 29 12.86 6.51 14.36
N ARG A 30 11.77 6.45 15.11
CA ARG A 30 11.82 6.39 16.58
C ARG A 30 12.42 5.10 17.12
N SER A 31 12.33 4.01 16.39
CA SER A 31 12.84 2.71 16.83
C SER A 31 14.24 2.40 16.31
N GLY A 32 14.83 3.25 15.49
CA GLY A 32 16.10 2.99 14.82
C GLY A 32 16.02 1.85 13.78
N GLY A 33 14.82 1.60 13.26
CA GLY A 33 14.57 0.64 12.18
C GLY A 33 14.64 1.28 10.81
N LYS A 34 14.17 0.55 9.79
CA LYS A 34 14.13 0.98 8.39
C LYS A 34 12.72 1.28 7.94
N PHE A 35 12.55 2.33 7.13
CA PHE A 35 11.36 2.59 6.35
C PHE A 35 11.59 2.15 4.90
N VAL A 36 10.87 1.13 4.43
CA VAL A 36 11.08 0.50 3.12
C VAL A 36 9.94 0.87 2.18
N LEU A 37 10.27 1.31 0.97
CA LEU A 37 9.32 1.44 -0.13
C LEU A 37 9.30 0.14 -0.95
N ILE A 38 8.17 -0.56 -0.99
CA ILE A 38 7.97 -1.73 -1.85
C ILE A 38 6.98 -1.35 -2.95
N ALA A 39 7.46 -1.13 -4.16
CA ALA A 39 6.57 -0.86 -5.28
C ALA A 39 5.90 -2.17 -5.74
N ASP A 40 4.56 -2.20 -5.67
CA ASP A 40 3.75 -3.39 -5.98
C ASP A 40 3.57 -3.53 -7.50
N ASP A 41 4.60 -4.07 -8.15
CA ASP A 41 4.69 -4.32 -9.59
C ASP A 41 4.53 -5.80 -9.92
N ASP A 42 3.71 -6.54 -9.16
CA ASP A 42 3.57 -7.97 -9.31
C ASP A 42 3.23 -8.40 -10.75
N VAL A 43 3.45 -9.68 -11.06
CA VAL A 43 3.33 -10.21 -12.42
C VAL A 43 1.92 -10.05 -13.01
N TYR A 44 0.88 -10.07 -12.17
CA TYR A 44 -0.50 -9.86 -12.61
C TYR A 44 -0.72 -8.44 -13.14
N LEU A 45 -0.14 -7.43 -12.49
CA LEU A 45 -0.20 -6.04 -12.91
C LEU A 45 0.91 -5.69 -13.92
N LYS A 46 1.98 -6.49 -13.98
CA LYS A 46 3.19 -6.21 -14.73
C LYS A 46 2.93 -5.79 -16.17
N GLN A 47 2.13 -6.55 -16.91
CA GLN A 47 1.86 -6.23 -18.30
C GLN A 47 1.14 -4.88 -18.46
N ARG A 48 0.19 -4.59 -17.57
CA ARG A 48 -0.53 -3.31 -17.57
C ARG A 48 0.36 -2.15 -17.14
N LEU A 49 1.17 -2.35 -16.10
CA LEU A 49 2.07 -1.32 -15.56
C LEU A 49 3.23 -1.03 -16.51
N TYR A 50 3.81 -2.05 -17.14
CA TYR A 50 4.96 -1.86 -18.03
C TYR A 50 4.58 -1.27 -19.41
N LEU A 51 3.30 -1.26 -19.77
CA LEU A 51 2.78 -0.54 -20.94
C LEU A 51 2.34 0.88 -20.61
N GLN A 52 2.39 1.29 -19.33
CA GLN A 52 2.00 2.64 -18.93
C GLN A 52 3.04 3.70 -19.32
N SER A 53 2.58 4.94 -19.42
CA SER A 53 3.45 6.11 -19.57
C SER A 53 3.15 7.10 -18.44
N PRO A 54 4.14 7.48 -17.62
CA PRO A 54 5.56 7.09 -17.65
C PRO A 54 5.81 5.63 -17.24
N PRO A 55 6.97 5.02 -17.60
CA PRO A 55 7.34 3.68 -17.19
C PRO A 55 7.42 3.51 -15.66
N VAL A 56 7.22 2.26 -15.18
CA VAL A 56 7.24 1.92 -13.74
C VAL A 56 8.45 2.51 -13.00
N ALA A 57 9.66 2.35 -13.53
CA ALA A 57 10.86 2.87 -12.90
C ALA A 57 10.78 4.38 -12.64
N LYS A 58 10.33 5.15 -13.63
CA LYS A 58 10.15 6.61 -13.47
C LYS A 58 9.07 6.98 -12.46
N VAL A 59 8.02 6.16 -12.34
CA VAL A 59 6.99 6.37 -11.31
C VAL A 59 7.56 6.12 -9.93
N VAL A 60 8.35 5.07 -9.77
CA VAL A 60 9.02 4.75 -8.50
C VAL A 60 10.01 5.84 -8.12
N ASP A 61 10.85 6.31 -9.07
CA ASP A 61 11.77 7.43 -8.84
C ASP A 61 11.02 8.67 -8.34
N ARG A 62 9.88 9.00 -8.95
CA ARG A 62 9.04 10.13 -8.53
C ARG A 62 8.46 9.94 -7.13
N MET A 63 8.07 8.72 -6.76
CA MET A 63 7.62 8.41 -5.40
C MET A 63 8.73 8.64 -4.37
N VAL A 64 9.95 8.22 -4.69
CA VAL A 64 11.14 8.45 -3.84
C VAL A 64 11.43 9.94 -3.70
N GLU A 65 11.39 10.69 -4.80
CA GLU A 65 11.56 12.15 -4.79
C GLU A 65 10.50 12.84 -3.89
N ASP A 66 9.23 12.45 -4.03
CA ASP A 66 8.13 13.02 -3.27
C ASP A 66 8.24 12.70 -1.77
N LEU A 67 8.58 11.46 -1.42
CA LEU A 67 8.83 11.06 -0.02
C LEU A 67 10.05 11.80 0.56
N THR A 68 11.12 11.94 -0.23
CA THR A 68 12.32 12.68 0.18
C THR A 68 12.00 14.15 0.42
N TRP A 69 11.24 14.77 -0.48
CA TRP A 69 10.78 16.15 -0.31
C TRP A 69 9.93 16.33 0.95
N LEU A 70 9.10 15.36 1.29
CA LEU A 70 8.28 15.36 2.52
C LEU A 70 9.11 15.10 3.80
N GLY A 71 10.42 14.84 3.69
CA GLY A 71 11.29 14.53 4.82
C GLY A 71 11.18 13.07 5.29
N MET A 72 10.64 12.19 4.45
CA MET A 72 10.46 10.75 4.73
C MET A 72 11.19 9.88 3.68
N PRO A 73 12.51 10.06 3.46
CA PRO A 73 13.23 9.26 2.47
C PRO A 73 13.18 7.77 2.87
N PRO A 74 12.86 6.85 1.93
CA PRO A 74 12.96 5.43 2.22
C PRO A 74 14.42 4.99 2.38
N ASP A 75 14.70 4.11 3.34
CA ASP A 75 16.02 3.51 3.55
C ASP A 75 16.34 2.43 2.52
N ASP A 76 15.31 1.81 1.93
CA ASP A 76 15.45 0.82 0.87
C ASP A 76 14.24 0.93 -0.08
N VAL A 77 14.47 0.60 -1.36
CA VAL A 77 13.44 0.63 -2.41
C VAL A 77 13.48 -0.69 -3.16
N ARG A 78 12.37 -1.42 -3.13
CA ARG A 78 12.26 -2.75 -3.72
C ARG A 78 11.05 -2.86 -4.64
N LEU A 79 11.14 -3.74 -5.61
CA LEU A 79 10.01 -4.14 -6.45
C LEU A 79 9.50 -5.52 -6.01
N THR A 80 8.18 -5.70 -5.95
CA THR A 80 7.59 -7.01 -5.62
C THR A 80 8.06 -8.11 -6.59
N SER A 81 8.25 -7.76 -7.86
CA SER A 81 8.74 -8.71 -8.87
C SER A 81 10.14 -9.26 -8.60
N GLU A 82 10.94 -8.63 -7.74
CA GLU A 82 12.26 -9.13 -7.34
C GLU A 82 12.17 -10.42 -6.50
N PHE A 83 11.03 -10.65 -5.87
CA PHE A 83 10.77 -11.80 -4.99
C PHE A 83 9.97 -12.93 -5.65
N HIS A 84 9.81 -12.87 -6.98
CA HIS A 84 8.92 -13.77 -7.73
C HIS A 84 9.16 -15.27 -7.44
N ASP A 85 10.41 -15.72 -7.41
CA ASP A 85 10.73 -17.13 -7.15
C ASP A 85 10.30 -17.56 -5.74
N LEU A 86 10.41 -16.66 -4.76
CA LEU A 86 9.93 -16.88 -3.40
C LEU A 86 8.40 -16.94 -3.34
N HIS A 87 7.72 -16.11 -4.14
CA HIS A 87 6.25 -16.15 -4.26
C HIS A 87 5.78 -17.48 -4.82
N VAL A 88 6.43 -17.97 -5.89
CA VAL A 88 6.11 -19.26 -6.51
C VAL A 88 6.30 -20.39 -5.50
N ALA A 89 7.44 -20.44 -4.83
CA ALA A 89 7.72 -21.46 -3.83
C ALA A 89 6.72 -21.45 -2.65
N ALA A 90 6.33 -20.26 -2.17
CA ALA A 90 5.32 -20.15 -1.14
C ALA A 90 3.93 -20.54 -1.64
N GLY A 91 3.57 -20.15 -2.85
CA GLY A 91 2.33 -20.52 -3.51
C GLY A 91 2.17 -22.03 -3.67
N GLU A 92 3.24 -22.72 -4.09
CA GLU A 92 3.26 -24.19 -4.19
C GLU A 92 3.01 -24.86 -2.83
N ARG A 93 3.64 -24.36 -1.76
CA ARG A 93 3.42 -24.87 -0.38
C ARG A 93 1.97 -24.69 0.09
N LEU A 94 1.30 -23.62 -0.36
CA LEU A 94 -0.08 -23.29 -0.01
C LEU A 94 -1.11 -23.89 -0.98
N GLY A 95 -0.69 -24.49 -2.10
CA GLY A 95 -1.58 -24.92 -3.18
C GLY A 95 -2.21 -23.75 -3.95
N ILE A 96 -1.61 -22.55 -3.89
CA ILE A 96 -2.07 -21.33 -4.53
C ILE A 96 -1.20 -21.04 -5.74
N LYS A 97 -1.82 -20.93 -6.92
CA LYS A 97 -1.10 -20.64 -8.17
C LYS A 97 -1.20 -19.16 -8.50
N GLU A 98 -0.14 -18.64 -9.12
CA GLU A 98 -0.16 -17.33 -9.73
C GLU A 98 -1.30 -17.21 -10.74
N PRO A 99 -2.10 -16.14 -10.71
CA PRO A 99 -3.16 -15.91 -11.71
C PRO A 99 -2.56 -15.67 -13.09
N ARG A 100 -3.10 -16.32 -14.13
CA ARG A 100 -2.67 -16.09 -15.51
C ARG A 100 -3.25 -14.78 -16.03
N LEU A 101 -2.41 -13.98 -16.70
CA LEU A 101 -2.78 -12.68 -17.30
C LEU A 101 -4.02 -12.68 -18.19
N HIS A 102 -4.26 -13.78 -18.90
CA HIS A 102 -5.42 -13.91 -19.82
C HIS A 102 -6.64 -14.54 -19.18
N ASP A 103 -6.54 -14.97 -17.96
CA ASP A 103 -7.63 -15.67 -17.28
C ASP A 103 -8.43 -14.68 -16.44
N LYS A 104 -9.17 -13.78 -17.13
CA LYS A 104 -10.15 -12.91 -16.46
C LYS A 104 -11.15 -13.70 -15.60
N ARG A 105 -11.27 -15.02 -15.83
CA ARG A 105 -12.10 -15.93 -15.04
C ARG A 105 -11.29 -16.71 -14.00
N ALA A 106 -9.97 -16.89 -14.16
CA ALA A 106 -9.17 -17.57 -13.16
C ALA A 106 -9.00 -16.73 -11.90
N SER A 107 -9.07 -15.41 -12.01
CA SER A 107 -9.24 -14.55 -10.85
C SER A 107 -10.51 -14.89 -10.05
N PHE A 108 -11.48 -15.60 -10.63
CA PHE A 108 -12.77 -15.95 -10.03
C PHE A 108 -12.93 -17.44 -9.66
N LEU A 109 -12.01 -18.32 -10.03
CA LEU A 109 -12.16 -19.77 -9.84
C LEU A 109 -11.35 -20.35 -8.68
N GLY A 110 -10.44 -19.60 -8.07
CA GLY A 110 -9.94 -19.96 -6.74
C GLY A 110 -11.10 -19.88 -5.76
N ARG A 111 -11.32 -20.89 -4.91
CA ARG A 111 -12.28 -20.79 -3.82
C ARG A 111 -11.84 -19.68 -2.89
N TYR A 112 -12.43 -18.51 -3.08
CA TYR A 112 -12.09 -17.32 -2.30
C TYR A 112 -12.61 -17.48 -0.89
N ILE A 113 -11.75 -17.19 0.07
CA ILE A 113 -12.19 -16.87 1.41
C ILE A 113 -12.73 -15.44 1.30
N MET A 114 -14.05 -15.30 1.23
CA MET A 114 -14.67 -13.98 1.29
C MET A 114 -14.32 -13.32 2.62
N PRO A 115 -13.76 -12.10 2.60
CA PRO A 115 -13.67 -11.34 3.83
C PRO A 115 -15.10 -11.16 4.40
N PRO A 116 -15.29 -11.27 5.73
CA PRO A 116 -16.58 -10.98 6.34
C PRO A 116 -17.05 -9.58 5.96
N GLY A 117 -18.22 -9.48 5.31
CA GLY A 117 -18.80 -8.22 4.88
C GLY A 117 -18.59 -7.85 3.40
N ALA A 118 -17.88 -8.66 2.61
CA ALA A 118 -17.82 -8.46 1.15
C ALA A 118 -19.22 -8.63 0.54
N ALA A 119 -19.73 -7.56 -0.06
CA ALA A 119 -21.12 -7.52 -0.56
C ALA A 119 -21.22 -7.79 -2.06
N THR A 120 -20.14 -7.67 -2.84
CA THR A 120 -20.14 -7.76 -4.30
C THR A 120 -19.00 -8.61 -4.83
N GLN A 121 -19.11 -9.02 -6.09
CA GLN A 121 -18.09 -9.81 -6.78
C GLN A 121 -16.79 -9.02 -7.00
N GLU A 122 -16.82 -7.71 -6.95
CA GLU A 122 -15.66 -6.81 -7.07
C GLU A 122 -14.83 -6.76 -5.79
N ASP A 123 -15.40 -7.17 -4.66
CA ASP A 123 -14.73 -7.23 -3.36
C ASP A 123 -13.87 -8.50 -3.19
N TYR A 124 -13.80 -9.36 -4.21
CA TYR A 124 -13.00 -10.58 -4.17
C TYR A 124 -11.52 -10.28 -4.43
N TYR A 125 -10.70 -10.69 -3.48
CA TYR A 125 -9.27 -10.56 -3.54
C TYR A 125 -8.59 -11.90 -3.84
N HIS A 126 -7.74 -11.97 -4.88
CA HIS A 126 -7.03 -13.21 -5.19
C HIS A 126 -5.96 -13.49 -4.13
N PRO A 127 -5.95 -14.68 -3.47
CA PRO A 127 -5.04 -14.98 -2.36
C PRO A 127 -3.56 -14.87 -2.74
N TRP A 128 -3.21 -14.98 -4.02
CA TRP A 128 -1.84 -14.78 -4.52
C TRP A 128 -1.24 -13.44 -4.10
N PHE A 129 -2.00 -12.35 -4.18
CA PHE A 129 -1.51 -11.03 -3.77
C PHE A 129 -1.16 -10.96 -2.28
N THR A 130 -1.91 -11.68 -1.46
CA THR A 130 -1.59 -11.78 -0.03
C THR A 130 -0.36 -12.66 0.19
N VAL A 131 -0.16 -13.74 -0.59
CA VAL A 131 1.06 -14.55 -0.56
C VAL A 131 2.28 -13.68 -0.87
N CYS A 132 2.24 -12.89 -1.96
CA CYS A 132 3.33 -11.99 -2.32
C CYS A 132 3.68 -11.03 -1.18
N ARG A 133 2.67 -10.40 -0.57
CA ARG A 133 2.88 -9.46 0.54
C ARG A 133 3.51 -10.11 1.76
N VAL A 134 3.02 -11.28 2.15
CA VAL A 134 3.54 -12.02 3.30
C VAL A 134 4.98 -12.44 3.08
N VAL A 135 5.31 -12.88 1.86
CA VAL A 135 6.66 -13.31 1.47
C VAL A 135 7.63 -12.12 1.46
N ASP A 136 7.23 -11.01 0.83
CA ASP A 136 8.08 -9.81 0.78
C ASP A 136 8.33 -9.24 2.17
N ASP A 137 7.27 -9.11 2.98
CA ASP A 137 7.38 -8.59 4.34
C ASP A 137 8.30 -9.48 5.20
N HIS A 138 8.24 -10.82 5.02
CA HIS A 138 9.14 -11.75 5.69
C HIS A 138 10.58 -11.63 5.20
N ALA A 139 10.80 -11.62 3.88
CA ALA A 139 12.14 -11.53 3.27
C ALA A 139 12.87 -10.23 3.65
N LEU A 140 12.12 -9.13 3.80
CA LEU A 140 12.64 -7.82 4.18
C LEU A 140 12.67 -7.57 5.69
N GLY A 141 12.22 -8.54 6.50
CA GLY A 141 12.20 -8.42 7.95
C GLY A 141 11.30 -7.28 8.45
N ILE A 142 10.16 -7.06 7.78
CA ILE A 142 9.17 -6.05 8.19
C ILE A 142 8.52 -6.46 9.51
N ASP A 143 8.47 -5.53 10.45
CA ASP A 143 7.90 -5.72 11.79
C ASP A 143 6.49 -5.19 11.92
N ALA A 144 6.20 -4.07 11.22
CA ALA A 144 4.93 -3.38 11.30
C ALA A 144 4.63 -2.62 10.02
N PHE A 145 3.33 -2.39 9.75
CA PHE A 145 2.89 -1.49 8.70
C PHE A 145 1.50 -0.91 8.96
N HIS A 146 1.22 0.20 8.28
CA HIS A 146 -0.10 0.82 8.23
C HIS A 146 -0.73 0.64 6.85
N ARG A 147 -2.07 0.61 6.83
CA ARG A 147 -2.89 0.51 5.61
C ARG A 147 -4.18 1.32 5.79
N GLY A 148 -4.86 1.60 4.68
CA GLY A 148 -6.21 2.12 4.74
C GLY A 148 -7.17 1.10 5.35
N GLU A 149 -8.18 1.58 6.07
CA GLU A 149 -9.15 0.73 6.78
C GLU A 149 -10.01 -0.14 5.84
N GLU A 150 -10.11 0.19 4.55
CA GLU A 150 -10.77 -0.65 3.53
C GLU A 150 -10.13 -2.03 3.39
N LEU A 151 -8.89 -2.17 3.83
CA LEU A 151 -8.12 -3.41 3.71
C LEU A 151 -8.13 -4.26 4.98
N VAL A 152 -8.93 -3.88 5.98
CA VAL A 152 -9.04 -4.63 7.25
C VAL A 152 -9.49 -6.07 7.06
N GLY A 153 -10.33 -6.33 6.05
CA GLY A 153 -10.81 -7.68 5.71
C GLY A 153 -9.71 -8.64 5.26
N GLU A 154 -8.60 -8.13 4.77
CA GLU A 154 -7.47 -8.95 4.32
C GLU A 154 -6.58 -9.45 5.47
N ARG A 155 -6.73 -8.89 6.68
CA ARG A 155 -5.88 -9.19 7.84
C ARG A 155 -5.87 -10.67 8.19
N GLN A 156 -7.04 -11.29 8.26
CA GLN A 156 -7.15 -12.70 8.65
C GLN A 156 -6.41 -13.62 7.67
N LEU A 157 -6.50 -13.34 6.37
CA LEU A 157 -5.82 -14.11 5.35
C LEU A 157 -4.30 -13.91 5.41
N TYR A 158 -3.85 -12.70 5.66
CA TYR A 158 -2.45 -12.36 5.84
C TYR A 158 -1.87 -13.12 7.06
N ASP A 159 -2.52 -13.03 8.22
CA ASP A 159 -2.09 -13.69 9.45
C ASP A 159 -2.09 -15.22 9.30
N TYR A 160 -3.09 -15.77 8.61
CA TYR A 160 -3.16 -17.20 8.30
C TYR A 160 -1.98 -17.66 7.43
N PHE A 161 -1.61 -16.93 6.39
CA PHE A 161 -0.46 -17.29 5.55
C PHE A 161 0.86 -17.15 6.31
N CYS A 162 1.04 -16.15 7.14
CA CYS A 162 2.19 -16.08 8.04
C CYS A 162 2.29 -17.36 8.88
N TYR A 163 1.19 -17.78 9.50
CA TYR A 163 1.14 -18.97 10.35
C TYR A 163 1.49 -20.24 9.57
N VAL A 164 0.86 -20.50 8.42
CA VAL A 164 1.07 -21.72 7.62
C VAL A 164 2.47 -21.78 7.02
N LEU A 165 3.04 -20.65 6.64
CA LEU A 165 4.40 -20.57 6.10
C LEU A 165 5.47 -20.60 7.20
N GLY A 166 5.09 -20.52 8.47
CA GLY A 166 6.02 -20.47 9.60
C GLY A 166 6.75 -19.13 9.70
N PHE A 167 6.13 -18.06 9.19
CA PHE A 167 6.67 -16.70 9.26
C PHE A 167 6.24 -15.99 10.54
N ARG A 168 7.03 -15.02 10.96
CA ARG A 168 6.69 -14.18 12.10
C ARG A 168 5.47 -13.30 11.76
N SER A 169 4.56 -13.17 12.71
CA SER A 169 3.45 -12.23 12.57
C SER A 169 3.94 -10.79 12.49
N VAL A 170 3.34 -10.00 11.61
CA VAL A 170 3.64 -8.58 11.39
C VAL A 170 2.53 -7.74 12.02
N ALA A 171 2.90 -6.70 12.76
CA ALA A 171 1.92 -5.80 13.36
C ALA A 171 1.23 -4.96 12.28
N GLN A 172 -0.11 -5.04 12.23
CA GLN A 172 -0.92 -4.34 11.23
C GLN A 172 -1.81 -3.31 11.90
N LYS A 173 -1.79 -2.08 11.42
CA LYS A 173 -2.70 -1.01 11.83
C LYS A 173 -3.44 -0.46 10.62
N TYR A 174 -4.69 -0.11 10.84
CA TYR A 174 -5.58 0.39 9.80
C TYR A 174 -5.96 1.82 10.13
N LEU A 175 -5.75 2.70 9.15
CA LEU A 175 -5.90 4.14 9.31
C LEU A 175 -7.15 4.63 8.60
N PRO A 176 -7.85 5.63 9.17
CA PRO A 176 -8.99 6.26 8.52
C PRO A 176 -8.58 6.92 7.21
N HIS A 177 -9.56 7.03 6.30
CA HIS A 177 -9.34 7.64 5.00
C HIS A 177 -9.18 9.16 5.08
N VAL A 178 -8.39 9.69 4.15
CA VAL A 178 -8.27 11.13 3.92
C VAL A 178 -9.33 11.56 2.90
N TRP A 179 -10.07 12.61 3.21
CA TRP A 179 -11.11 13.21 2.40
C TRP A 179 -10.83 14.68 2.20
N ARG A 180 -11.34 15.26 1.12
CA ARG A 180 -11.40 16.70 0.95
C ARG A 180 -12.78 17.20 1.36
N GLU A 181 -12.85 18.39 1.94
CA GLU A 181 -14.12 19.00 2.31
C GLU A 181 -15.03 19.16 1.09
N GLY A 182 -16.25 18.62 1.20
CA GLY A 182 -17.24 18.63 0.12
C GLY A 182 -16.99 17.61 -1.00
N ALA A 183 -16.01 16.69 -0.86
CA ALA A 183 -15.82 15.62 -1.81
C ALA A 183 -16.76 14.43 -1.51
N ASP A 184 -17.29 13.83 -2.57
CA ASP A 184 -18.15 12.64 -2.47
C ASP A 184 -17.34 11.33 -2.35
N ALA A 185 -16.01 11.40 -2.54
CA ALA A 185 -15.11 10.26 -2.47
C ALA A 185 -13.82 10.58 -1.68
N LYS A 186 -13.19 9.53 -1.13
CA LYS A 186 -11.88 9.63 -0.48
C LYS A 186 -10.79 10.02 -1.49
N GLU A 187 -9.71 10.63 -0.99
CA GLU A 187 -8.49 10.85 -1.78
C GLU A 187 -7.97 9.52 -2.32
N SER A 188 -8.04 9.31 -3.63
CA SER A 188 -7.58 8.10 -4.32
C SER A 188 -7.23 8.40 -5.77
N LYS A 189 -6.39 7.57 -6.39
CA LYS A 189 -5.96 7.73 -7.79
C LYS A 189 -7.10 7.61 -8.81
N SER A 190 -8.22 7.02 -8.45
CA SER A 190 -9.41 6.86 -9.32
C SER A 190 -10.34 8.06 -9.32
N VAL A 191 -10.14 9.01 -8.41
CA VAL A 191 -10.88 10.25 -8.29
C VAL A 191 -9.88 11.40 -8.39
N ALA A 192 -10.27 12.57 -8.89
CA ALA A 192 -9.41 13.74 -8.91
C ALA A 192 -8.91 14.03 -7.48
N CYS A 193 -7.67 13.63 -7.18
CA CYS A 193 -7.04 13.78 -5.88
C CYS A 193 -5.86 14.74 -6.00
N THR A 194 -5.52 15.42 -4.92
CA THR A 194 -4.32 16.25 -4.87
C THR A 194 -3.09 15.38 -4.71
N THR A 195 -2.20 15.45 -5.66
CA THR A 195 -0.91 14.77 -5.61
C THR A 195 0.12 15.60 -4.85
N VAL A 196 1.14 14.92 -4.33
CA VAL A 196 2.28 15.59 -3.67
C VAL A 196 2.97 16.56 -4.64
N ARG A 197 3.08 16.19 -5.93
CA ARG A 197 3.70 17.03 -6.95
C ARG A 197 2.92 18.31 -7.19
N GLU A 198 1.60 18.23 -7.31
CA GLU A 198 0.76 19.41 -7.45
C GLU A 198 0.91 20.40 -6.27
N LEU A 199 1.00 19.90 -5.04
CA LEU A 199 1.25 20.74 -3.87
C LEU A 199 2.63 21.39 -3.92
N ARG A 200 3.65 20.61 -4.29
CA ARG A 200 5.02 21.12 -4.45
C ARG A 200 5.11 22.18 -5.54
N ASP A 201 4.48 21.94 -6.70
CA ASP A 201 4.46 22.88 -7.83
C ASP A 201 3.66 24.15 -7.50
N ALA A 202 2.65 24.04 -6.64
CA ALA A 202 1.89 25.17 -6.09
C ALA A 202 2.65 25.95 -5.00
N GLY A 203 3.88 25.51 -4.64
CA GLY A 203 4.73 26.23 -3.69
C GLY A 203 4.48 25.92 -2.21
N TYR A 204 3.73 24.85 -1.90
CA TYR A 204 3.57 24.43 -0.51
C TYR A 204 4.91 23.92 0.06
N ALA A 205 5.18 24.25 1.33
CA ALA A 205 6.29 23.64 2.04
C ALA A 205 5.93 22.23 2.54
N PRO A 206 6.88 21.26 2.56
CA PRO A 206 6.60 19.89 3.01
C PRO A 206 6.00 19.83 4.42
N GLN A 207 6.44 20.70 5.32
CA GLN A 207 5.93 20.79 6.69
C GLN A 207 4.44 21.20 6.72
N GLN A 208 4.02 22.11 5.85
CA GLN A 208 2.61 22.51 5.76
C GLN A 208 1.72 21.31 5.39
N VAL A 209 2.19 20.45 4.48
CA VAL A 209 1.43 19.26 4.05
C VAL A 209 1.30 18.25 5.22
N THR A 210 2.40 17.94 5.87
CA THR A 210 2.43 16.95 6.96
C THR A 210 1.70 17.46 8.21
N GLU A 211 1.89 18.70 8.60
CA GLU A 211 1.23 19.32 9.75
C GLU A 211 -0.28 19.47 9.55
N THR A 212 -0.74 19.80 8.33
CA THR A 212 -2.17 19.85 8.01
C THR A 212 -2.81 18.47 8.17
N LEU A 213 -2.19 17.42 7.63
CA LEU A 213 -2.68 16.04 7.80
C LEU A 213 -2.76 15.65 9.28
N LEU A 214 -1.72 15.91 10.06
CA LEU A 214 -1.67 15.62 11.48
C LEU A 214 -2.71 16.44 12.28
N ALA A 215 -2.91 17.71 11.93
CA ALA A 215 -3.91 18.56 12.58
C ALA A 215 -5.33 18.07 12.31
N CYS A 216 -5.65 17.75 11.05
CA CYS A 216 -6.98 17.24 10.66
C CYS A 216 -7.28 15.84 11.18
N SER A 217 -6.26 15.07 11.55
CA SER A 217 -6.42 13.72 12.10
C SER A 217 -6.69 13.68 13.60
N ARG A 218 -6.52 14.79 14.31
CA ARG A 218 -6.72 14.84 15.77
C ARG A 218 -8.15 14.49 16.15
N GLY A 219 -8.30 13.47 17.00
CA GLY A 219 -9.61 13.00 17.45
C GLY A 219 -10.37 12.12 16.47
N VAL A 220 -9.80 11.84 15.29
CA VAL A 220 -10.41 10.89 14.35
C VAL A 220 -10.09 9.47 14.79
N THR A 221 -11.16 8.66 14.99
CA THR A 221 -11.06 7.24 15.36
C THR A 221 -11.27 6.34 14.14
N ALA A 222 -11.10 5.04 14.30
CA ALA A 222 -11.41 4.04 13.26
C ALA A 222 -12.86 4.20 12.75
N GLY A 223 -13.02 4.17 11.42
CA GLY A 223 -14.28 4.47 10.74
C GLY A 223 -14.59 5.95 10.56
N GLY A 224 -13.76 6.85 11.13
CA GLY A 224 -13.88 8.30 10.93
C GLY A 224 -13.25 8.76 9.61
N ARG A 225 -13.32 10.07 9.36
CA ARG A 225 -12.76 10.70 8.15
C ARG A 225 -11.79 11.80 8.54
N ILE A 226 -10.62 11.81 7.93
CA ILE A 226 -9.69 12.94 8.00
C ILE A 226 -10.08 13.90 6.88
N THR A 227 -10.72 15.00 7.23
CA THR A 227 -11.24 15.97 6.25
C THR A 227 -10.26 17.14 6.11
N LEU A 228 -9.68 17.27 4.91
CA LEU A 228 -8.81 18.39 4.56
C LEU A 228 -9.64 19.58 4.12
N PRO A 229 -9.26 20.82 4.49
CA PRO A 229 -9.93 22.01 4.02
C PRO A 229 -9.86 22.15 2.50
N LYS A 230 -10.82 22.86 1.92
CA LYS A 230 -10.74 23.29 0.51
C LYS A 230 -9.53 24.20 0.37
N GLY A 231 -8.64 23.87 -0.55
CA GLY A 231 -7.51 24.71 -0.93
C GLY A 231 -7.96 25.94 -1.70
#